data_d1411bc04da6d72dee34285b9d40a0d7
#
_entry.id   d1411bc04da6d72dee34285b9d40a0d7
#
_cell.length_a   1.000
_cell.length_b   1.000
_cell.length_c   1.000
_cell.angle_alpha   90.00
_cell.angle_beta   90.00
_cell.angle_gamma   90.00
#
_symmetry.space_group_name_H-M   'P 1'
#
loop_
_entity.id
_entity.type
_entity.pdbx_description
1 polymer ?
#
loop_
_entity_poly.entity_id
_entity_poly.type
_entity_poly.pdbx_seq_one_letter_code
_entity_poly.pdbx_strand_id
1 'polypeptide(L)'
;CLEQIAGDRKITILTATSGDTGAAVAHAFFGLRNINVCVLYPKGKVSPLQEKLFCTLGGNIRTVAVRGTFDDCQALVKEAFDDEEGRTGIGLNSANSINISRLLAQVCYYFEAVASLPAEQRKSVVFSVPSGNFGDVTAGLIAKALGLRVKRFVISTNVNDTVPRYLRTRVWDPHETVPTLSNAMDVSRPNNWPRVEELFKVKGWDLGDLASGMRTDEETRAAMRKILADTKYVSEPHGAIAWSVLQDFLGKGDQGIFLETAAPAKFKSVVDEILGTDIELPEALASRANMPVLSDEMDPDWKELRAYLLRNEA
;
A
#
# COMPACT_ATOMS: atom_id res chain seq x y z
N CYS A 1 20.29 5.71 6.61
CA CYS A 1 20.28 5.07 7.95
C CYS A 1 20.62 3.58 7.88
N LEU A 2 19.87 2.73 7.14
CA LEU A 2 20.11 1.28 7.13
C LEU A 2 21.53 0.92 6.64
N GLU A 3 22.01 1.55 5.57
CA GLU A 3 23.35 1.37 5.04
C GLU A 3 24.44 1.74 6.07
N GLN A 4 24.25 2.83 6.82
CA GLN A 4 25.18 3.25 7.88
C GLN A 4 25.18 2.29 9.08
N ILE A 5 24.01 1.74 9.44
CA ILE A 5 23.87 0.78 10.54
C ILE A 5 24.43 -0.59 10.13
N ALA A 6 24.26 -0.98 8.87
CA ALA A 6 24.75 -2.24 8.34
C ALA A 6 26.28 -2.31 8.33
N GLY A 7 26.98 -1.19 8.09
CA GLY A 7 28.43 -1.18 7.88
C GLY A 7 28.81 -2.07 6.71
N ASP A 8 29.72 -3.03 6.93
CA ASP A 8 30.14 -3.97 5.90
C ASP A 8 29.25 -5.21 5.77
N ARG A 9 28.18 -5.35 6.58
CA ARG A 9 27.26 -6.48 6.50
C ARG A 9 26.37 -6.36 5.26
N LYS A 10 26.29 -7.41 4.49
CA LYS A 10 25.29 -7.50 3.41
C LYS A 10 23.89 -7.65 4.01
N ILE A 11 22.93 -6.91 3.48
CA ILE A 11 21.52 -6.98 3.83
C ILE A 11 20.71 -7.21 2.57
N THR A 12 19.79 -8.15 2.61
CA THR A 12 18.84 -8.37 1.52
C THR A 12 17.44 -7.96 1.98
N ILE A 13 16.88 -6.96 1.32
CA ILE A 13 15.49 -6.54 1.53
C ILE A 13 14.61 -7.38 0.64
N LEU A 14 13.77 -8.21 1.25
CA LEU A 14 12.74 -8.97 0.57
C LEU A 14 11.39 -8.26 0.75
N THR A 15 10.71 -7.99 -0.36
CA THR A 15 9.42 -7.28 -0.35
C THR A 15 8.45 -7.88 -1.35
N ALA A 16 7.19 -8.07 -0.94
CA ALA A 16 6.08 -8.36 -1.84
C ALA A 16 5.37 -7.06 -2.20
N THR A 17 4.94 -6.93 -3.46
CA THR A 17 4.26 -5.74 -3.94
C THR A 17 3.09 -6.06 -4.88
N SER A 18 2.06 -5.23 -4.81
CA SER A 18 1.01 -5.10 -5.83
C SER A 18 1.27 -3.93 -6.80
N GLY A 19 2.45 -3.25 -6.68
CA GLY A 19 2.87 -2.16 -7.55
C GLY A 19 3.69 -1.10 -6.81
N ASP A 20 3.05 -0.21 -6.05
CA ASP A 20 3.65 1.00 -5.49
C ASP A 20 4.78 0.74 -4.49
N THR A 21 4.59 -0.21 -3.57
CA THR A 21 5.62 -0.55 -2.58
C THR A 21 6.91 -1.01 -3.26
N GLY A 22 6.81 -1.88 -4.27
CA GLY A 22 7.97 -2.38 -5.00
C GLY A 22 8.77 -1.26 -5.65
N ALA A 23 8.07 -0.33 -6.33
CA ALA A 23 8.70 0.83 -6.94
C ALA A 23 9.41 1.72 -5.91
N ALA A 24 8.73 2.06 -4.81
CA ALA A 24 9.30 2.90 -3.76
C ALA A 24 10.53 2.27 -3.11
N VAL A 25 10.47 0.98 -2.77
CA VAL A 25 11.58 0.23 -2.15
C VAL A 25 12.75 0.11 -3.14
N ALA A 26 12.48 -0.30 -4.37
CA ALA A 26 13.52 -0.46 -5.37
C ALA A 26 14.29 0.86 -5.59
N HIS A 27 13.60 1.99 -5.78
CA HIS A 27 14.25 3.28 -5.96
C HIS A 27 14.97 3.79 -4.72
N ALA A 28 14.42 3.57 -3.53
CA ALA A 28 15.05 4.02 -2.27
C ALA A 28 16.39 3.34 -1.97
N PHE A 29 16.56 2.11 -2.47
CA PHE A 29 17.76 1.30 -2.21
C PHE A 29 18.64 1.07 -3.45
N PHE A 30 18.22 1.57 -4.62
CA PHE A 30 18.98 1.42 -5.86
C PHE A 30 20.38 2.06 -5.74
N GLY A 31 21.40 1.30 -6.12
CA GLY A 31 22.79 1.74 -6.11
C GLY A 31 23.46 1.80 -4.74
N LEU A 32 22.76 1.42 -3.65
CA LEU A 32 23.40 1.31 -2.34
C LEU A 32 24.32 0.07 -2.30
N ARG A 33 25.47 0.23 -1.64
CA ARG A 33 26.48 -0.83 -1.61
C ARG A 33 26.01 -2.01 -0.75
N ASN A 34 26.16 -2.60 0.01
CA ASN A 34 25.82 -3.69 0.90
C ASN A 34 24.30 -3.96 1.09
N ILE A 35 23.45 -3.38 0.25
CA ILE A 35 22.00 -3.62 0.30
C ILE A 35 21.54 -4.19 -1.05
N ASN A 36 21.05 -5.42 -1.02
CA ASN A 36 20.33 -6.05 -2.13
C ASN A 36 18.83 -5.91 -1.91
N VAL A 37 18.07 -5.83 -2.98
CA VAL A 37 16.60 -5.83 -2.94
C VAL A 37 16.08 -6.93 -3.83
N CYS A 38 15.16 -7.73 -3.30
CA CYS A 38 14.38 -8.69 -4.07
C CYS A 38 12.90 -8.33 -3.97
N VAL A 39 12.29 -7.98 -5.09
CA VAL A 39 10.87 -7.60 -5.18
C VAL A 39 10.08 -8.76 -5.77
N LEU A 40 9.15 -9.32 -4.99
CA LEU A 40 8.20 -10.32 -5.44
C LEU A 40 6.91 -9.63 -5.87
N TYR A 41 6.37 -9.98 -7.02
CA TYR A 41 5.09 -9.43 -7.49
C TYR A 41 4.28 -10.47 -8.28
N PRO A 42 2.95 -10.40 -8.25
CA PRO A 42 2.11 -11.35 -8.97
C PRO A 42 2.17 -11.07 -10.49
N LYS A 43 2.62 -12.07 -11.26
CA LYS A 43 2.80 -11.98 -12.70
C LYS A 43 1.50 -11.55 -13.40
N GLY A 44 1.57 -10.47 -14.19
CA GLY A 44 0.45 -9.96 -14.99
C GLY A 44 -0.67 -9.29 -14.18
N LYS A 45 -0.49 -9.05 -12.86
CA LYS A 45 -1.49 -8.42 -11.99
C LYS A 45 -1.05 -7.05 -11.46
N VAL A 46 0.10 -6.56 -11.90
CA VAL A 46 0.59 -5.20 -11.64
C VAL A 46 0.42 -4.39 -12.92
N SER A 47 0.07 -3.11 -12.82
CA SER A 47 -0.06 -2.27 -14.01
C SER A 47 1.28 -2.20 -14.77
N PRO A 48 1.28 -2.20 -16.12
CA PRO A 48 2.51 -2.20 -16.90
C PRO A 48 3.47 -1.06 -16.55
N LEU A 49 2.96 0.13 -16.25
CA LEU A 49 3.79 1.28 -15.86
C LEU A 49 4.40 1.10 -14.47
N GLN A 50 3.63 0.59 -13.51
CA GLN A 50 4.16 0.30 -12.18
C GLN A 50 5.23 -0.79 -12.23
N GLU A 51 5.00 -1.87 -13.01
CA GLU A 51 5.99 -2.93 -13.22
C GLU A 51 7.31 -2.36 -13.73
N LYS A 52 7.27 -1.48 -14.76
CA LYS A 52 8.47 -0.84 -15.32
C LYS A 52 9.26 -0.03 -14.29
N LEU A 53 8.64 0.52 -13.27
CA LEU A 53 9.34 1.31 -12.25
C LEU A 53 10.35 0.50 -11.45
N PHE A 54 10.13 -0.78 -11.22
CA PHE A 54 11.05 -1.61 -10.43
C PHE A 54 11.74 -2.72 -11.23
N CYS A 55 11.10 -3.22 -12.29
CA CYS A 55 11.66 -4.31 -13.10
C CYS A 55 12.71 -3.88 -14.14
N THR A 56 13.01 -2.60 -14.27
CA THR A 56 13.96 -2.07 -15.26
C THR A 56 15.25 -1.55 -14.64
N LEU A 57 15.40 -1.63 -13.32
CA LEU A 57 16.53 -1.04 -12.59
C LEU A 57 17.80 -1.89 -12.71
N GLY A 58 17.74 -3.18 -12.50
CA GLY A 58 18.92 -4.06 -12.45
C GLY A 58 19.87 -3.71 -11.28
N GLY A 59 21.13 -4.07 -11.42
CA GLY A 59 22.14 -3.83 -10.37
C GLY A 59 21.79 -4.60 -9.09
N ASN A 60 21.72 -3.90 -7.97
CA ASN A 60 21.35 -4.48 -6.67
C ASN A 60 19.84 -4.71 -6.50
N ILE A 61 19.03 -4.41 -7.53
CA ILE A 61 17.59 -4.66 -7.54
C ILE A 61 17.28 -5.88 -8.39
N ARG A 62 16.73 -6.90 -7.79
CA ARG A 62 16.23 -8.11 -8.46
C ARG A 62 14.72 -8.16 -8.32
N THR A 63 14.06 -8.70 -9.33
CA THR A 63 12.61 -8.79 -9.35
C THR A 63 12.18 -10.18 -9.78
N VAL A 64 11.14 -10.71 -9.13
CA VAL A 64 10.61 -12.04 -9.37
C VAL A 64 9.11 -11.94 -9.62
N ALA A 65 8.70 -12.29 -10.84
CA ALA A 65 7.31 -12.42 -11.24
C ALA A 65 6.77 -13.79 -10.79
N VAL A 66 6.02 -13.80 -9.70
CA VAL A 66 5.43 -15.02 -9.12
C VAL A 66 4.18 -15.41 -9.91
N ARG A 67 4.10 -16.66 -10.36
CA ARG A 67 2.90 -17.23 -10.99
C ARG A 67 1.83 -17.52 -9.93
N GLY A 68 1.22 -16.49 -9.40
CA GLY A 68 0.28 -16.56 -8.29
C GLY A 68 -0.47 -15.24 -8.05
N THR A 69 -0.89 -15.06 -6.81
CA THR A 69 -1.57 -13.86 -6.32
C THR A 69 -0.61 -13.00 -5.48
N PHE A 70 -1.07 -11.81 -5.08
CA PHE A 70 -0.33 -10.99 -4.13
C PHE A 70 -0.24 -11.67 -2.74
N ASP A 71 -1.29 -12.39 -2.35
CA ASP A 71 -1.28 -13.17 -1.10
C ASP A 71 -0.22 -14.27 -1.12
N ASP A 72 0.01 -14.92 -2.28
CA ASP A 72 1.10 -15.90 -2.46
C ASP A 72 2.47 -15.23 -2.30
N CYS A 73 2.66 -14.05 -2.88
CA CYS A 73 3.89 -13.28 -2.69
C CYS A 73 4.11 -12.92 -1.21
N GLN A 74 3.05 -12.55 -0.49
CA GLN A 74 3.14 -12.27 0.94
C GLN A 74 3.41 -13.52 1.77
N ALA A 75 2.85 -14.68 1.40
CA ALA A 75 3.12 -15.96 2.04
C ALA A 75 4.59 -16.32 1.92
N LEU A 76 5.19 -16.21 0.72
CA LEU A 76 6.62 -16.43 0.50
C LEU A 76 7.50 -15.51 1.37
N VAL A 77 7.14 -14.23 1.51
CA VAL A 77 7.87 -13.33 2.41
C VAL A 77 7.77 -13.79 3.85
N LYS A 78 6.59 -14.24 4.33
CA LYS A 78 6.43 -14.77 5.69
C LYS A 78 7.26 -16.02 5.91
N GLU A 79 7.19 -16.98 4.99
CA GLU A 79 8.00 -18.22 5.05
C GLU A 79 9.49 -17.91 5.09
N ALA A 80 9.96 -16.91 4.31
CA ALA A 80 11.34 -16.46 4.35
C ALA A 80 11.78 -15.92 5.72
N PHE A 81 10.89 -15.24 6.43
CA PHE A 81 11.16 -14.70 7.77
C PHE A 81 11.02 -15.74 8.87
N ASP A 82 10.26 -16.82 8.64
CA ASP A 82 10.10 -17.96 9.55
C ASP A 82 11.26 -18.95 9.43
N ASP A 83 11.97 -19.00 8.28
CA ASP A 83 13.22 -19.76 8.12
C ASP A 83 14.40 -19.02 8.78
N GLU A 84 14.71 -19.38 10.01
CA GLU A 84 15.76 -18.71 10.81
C GLU A 84 17.15 -18.85 10.17
N GLU A 85 17.48 -20.01 9.64
CA GLU A 85 18.78 -20.27 8.98
C GLU A 85 18.89 -19.43 7.70
N GLY A 86 17.86 -19.46 6.83
CA GLY A 86 17.82 -18.69 5.60
C GLY A 86 17.84 -17.19 5.89
N ARG A 87 17.03 -16.72 6.83
CA ARG A 87 16.97 -15.30 7.24
C ARG A 87 18.32 -14.78 7.73
N THR A 88 19.02 -15.54 8.56
CA THR A 88 20.31 -15.13 9.14
C THR A 88 21.40 -15.19 8.08
N GLY A 89 21.46 -16.26 7.28
CA GLY A 89 22.45 -16.44 6.22
C GLY A 89 22.36 -15.39 5.11
N ILE A 90 21.15 -14.95 4.77
CA ILE A 90 20.90 -13.94 3.72
C ILE A 90 20.91 -12.50 4.29
N GLY A 91 20.90 -12.33 5.61
CA GLY A 91 20.74 -11.01 6.21
C GLY A 91 19.39 -10.36 5.87
N LEU A 92 18.29 -11.14 5.89
CA LEU A 92 16.97 -10.69 5.45
C LEU A 92 16.44 -9.54 6.28
N ASN A 93 15.89 -8.54 5.60
CA ASN A 93 15.09 -7.46 6.16
C ASN A 93 13.84 -7.24 5.32
N SER A 94 12.78 -6.70 5.91
CA SER A 94 11.52 -6.43 5.21
C SER A 94 11.26 -4.94 5.08
N ALA A 95 10.83 -4.54 3.89
CA ALA A 95 10.30 -3.20 3.63
C ALA A 95 8.78 -3.17 3.44
N ASN A 96 8.07 -4.28 3.68
CA ASN A 96 6.61 -4.31 3.71
C ASN A 96 6.05 -3.66 4.99
N SER A 97 4.75 -3.39 5.00
CA SER A 97 4.04 -2.83 6.16
C SER A 97 3.97 -3.76 7.38
N ILE A 98 4.43 -5.01 7.27
CA ILE A 98 4.73 -5.88 8.41
C ILE A 98 5.86 -5.30 9.27
N ASN A 99 6.76 -4.51 8.70
CA ASN A 99 7.74 -3.71 9.44
C ASN A 99 7.09 -2.40 9.91
N ILE A 100 6.91 -2.26 11.21
CA ILE A 100 6.24 -1.10 11.82
C ILE A 100 6.95 0.24 11.52
N SER A 101 8.24 0.21 11.20
CA SER A 101 8.99 1.42 10.86
C SER A 101 8.39 2.18 9.66
N ARG A 102 7.73 1.48 8.74
CA ARG A 102 6.99 2.12 7.63
C ARG A 102 5.82 2.96 8.12
N LEU A 103 5.09 2.45 9.11
CA LEU A 103 3.92 3.12 9.67
C LEU A 103 4.33 4.39 10.42
N LEU A 104 5.49 4.38 11.07
CA LEU A 104 5.98 5.54 11.83
C LEU A 104 6.18 6.77 10.93
N ALA A 105 6.67 6.59 9.71
CA ALA A 105 6.78 7.69 8.74
C ALA A 105 5.40 8.20 8.30
N GLN A 106 4.44 7.29 8.13
CA GLN A 106 3.07 7.64 7.71
C GLN A 106 2.29 8.40 8.79
N VAL A 107 2.64 8.24 10.07
CA VAL A 107 2.05 9.05 11.17
C VAL A 107 2.12 10.55 10.89
N CYS A 108 3.20 11.03 10.27
CA CYS A 108 3.40 12.44 9.97
C CYS A 108 2.33 13.01 9.02
N TYR A 109 1.79 12.21 8.10
CA TYR A 109 0.77 12.67 7.13
C TYR A 109 -0.47 13.24 7.83
N TYR A 110 -0.89 12.58 8.91
CA TYR A 110 -2.08 12.98 9.67
C TYR A 110 -1.87 14.25 10.46
N PHE A 111 -0.69 14.43 11.07
CA PHE A 111 -0.34 15.66 11.77
C PHE A 111 -0.22 16.82 10.79
N GLU A 112 0.45 16.62 9.65
CA GLU A 112 0.63 17.65 8.63
C GLU A 112 -0.72 18.07 8.03
N ALA A 113 -1.58 17.09 7.69
CA ALA A 113 -2.90 17.37 7.16
C ALA A 113 -3.76 18.21 8.12
N VAL A 114 -3.74 17.90 9.42
CA VAL A 114 -4.47 18.69 10.42
C VAL A 114 -3.79 20.04 10.65
N ALA A 115 -2.47 20.10 10.67
CA ALA A 115 -1.73 21.36 10.87
C ALA A 115 -1.98 22.37 9.74
N SER A 116 -2.20 21.90 8.51
CA SER A 116 -2.51 22.74 7.34
C SER A 116 -3.90 23.40 7.39
N LEU A 117 -4.81 22.89 8.25
CA LEU A 117 -6.15 23.45 8.40
C LEU A 117 -6.16 24.70 9.29
N PRO A 118 -7.11 25.65 9.07
CA PRO A 118 -7.43 26.69 10.05
C PRO A 118 -7.78 26.10 11.42
N ALA A 119 -7.41 26.80 12.50
CA ALA A 119 -7.52 26.29 13.87
C ALA A 119 -8.96 25.87 14.26
N GLU A 120 -9.97 26.58 13.77
CA GLU A 120 -11.39 26.30 13.99
C GLU A 120 -11.85 25.01 13.32
N GLN A 121 -11.24 24.60 12.20
CA GLN A 121 -11.57 23.39 11.46
C GLN A 121 -10.93 22.14 12.05
N ARG A 122 -9.85 22.28 12.83
CA ARG A 122 -9.12 21.16 13.42
C ARG A 122 -9.92 20.35 14.45
N LYS A 123 -11.09 20.86 14.89
CA LYS A 123 -11.88 20.24 15.98
C LYS A 123 -12.79 19.10 15.51
N SER A 124 -13.12 19.06 14.23
CA SER A 124 -14.12 18.14 13.66
C SER A 124 -13.61 17.36 12.44
N VAL A 125 -12.34 17.00 12.46
CA VAL A 125 -11.69 16.30 11.34
C VAL A 125 -12.17 14.85 11.25
N VAL A 126 -12.60 14.46 10.06
CA VAL A 126 -12.95 13.11 9.67
C VAL A 126 -11.96 12.66 8.58
N PHE A 127 -11.16 11.65 8.86
CA PHE A 127 -10.26 11.07 7.88
C PHE A 127 -10.89 9.87 7.18
N SER A 128 -10.82 9.84 5.85
CA SER A 128 -11.10 8.66 5.05
C SER A 128 -9.80 8.11 4.46
N VAL A 129 -9.55 6.82 4.71
CA VAL A 129 -8.27 6.19 4.39
C VAL A 129 -8.50 5.00 3.46
N PRO A 130 -7.95 5.03 2.21
CA PRO A 130 -8.02 3.88 1.33
C PRO A 130 -7.20 2.75 1.93
N SER A 131 -7.85 1.60 2.14
CA SER A 131 -7.33 0.53 3.00
C SER A 131 -7.34 -0.83 2.31
N GLY A 132 -6.17 -1.28 1.84
CA GLY A 132 -5.92 -2.66 1.42
C GLY A 132 -5.28 -3.45 2.55
N ASN A 133 -4.00 -3.22 2.81
CA ASN A 133 -3.24 -3.90 3.87
C ASN A 133 -3.30 -3.18 5.24
N PHE A 134 -4.08 -2.11 5.37
CA PHE A 134 -4.36 -1.36 6.60
C PHE A 134 -3.16 -0.69 7.28
N GLY A 135 -2.04 -0.55 6.56
CA GLY A 135 -0.85 0.13 7.09
C GLY A 135 -1.13 1.60 7.39
N ASP A 136 -1.67 2.32 6.44
CA ASP A 136 -1.89 3.76 6.52
C ASP A 136 -2.91 4.12 7.60
N VAL A 137 -4.08 3.49 7.62
CA VAL A 137 -5.07 3.71 8.69
C VAL A 137 -4.51 3.36 10.08
N THR A 138 -3.66 2.32 10.18
CA THR A 138 -2.96 1.99 11.43
C THR A 138 -2.06 3.15 11.87
N ALA A 139 -1.35 3.78 10.93
CA ALA A 139 -0.53 4.98 11.22
C ALA A 139 -1.40 6.16 11.70
N GLY A 140 -2.56 6.37 11.10
CA GLY A 140 -3.53 7.38 11.56
C GLY A 140 -4.03 7.12 12.98
N LEU A 141 -4.31 5.86 13.30
CA LEU A 141 -4.71 5.46 14.66
C LEU A 141 -3.57 5.60 15.67
N ILE A 142 -2.31 5.37 15.26
CA ILE A 142 -1.13 5.69 16.07
C ILE A 142 -1.04 7.21 16.28
N ALA A 143 -1.26 8.03 15.25
CA ALA A 143 -1.31 9.49 15.41
C ALA A 143 -2.37 9.91 16.43
N LYS A 144 -3.57 9.33 16.41
CA LYS A 144 -4.60 9.53 17.43
C LYS A 144 -4.10 9.11 18.82
N ALA A 145 -3.42 7.98 18.93
CA ALA A 145 -2.86 7.49 20.20
C ALA A 145 -1.76 8.41 20.75
N LEU A 146 -1.05 9.14 19.88
CA LEU A 146 -0.06 10.16 20.23
C LEU A 146 -0.67 11.54 20.54
N GLY A 147 -2.00 11.68 20.46
CA GLY A 147 -2.71 12.88 20.86
C GLY A 147 -3.29 13.72 19.70
N LEU A 148 -3.20 13.27 18.44
CA LEU A 148 -3.88 13.92 17.33
C LEU A 148 -5.40 13.86 17.54
N ARG A 149 -6.06 15.02 17.53
CA ARG A 149 -7.51 15.08 17.68
C ARG A 149 -8.18 14.79 16.34
N VAL A 150 -8.83 13.64 16.27
CA VAL A 150 -9.61 13.19 15.11
C VAL A 150 -11.00 12.79 15.59
N LYS A 151 -12.03 13.36 14.95
CA LYS A 151 -13.42 13.02 15.25
C LYS A 151 -13.72 11.58 14.87
N ARG A 152 -13.31 11.16 13.68
CA ARG A 152 -13.58 9.82 13.15
C ARG A 152 -12.56 9.39 12.12
N PHE A 153 -12.22 8.11 12.11
CA PHE A 153 -11.60 7.44 10.97
C PHE A 153 -12.64 6.64 10.19
N VAL A 154 -12.57 6.74 8.87
CA VAL A 154 -13.40 6.00 7.91
C VAL A 154 -12.46 5.10 7.10
N ILE A 155 -12.68 3.80 7.22
CA ILE A 155 -11.98 2.78 6.44
C ILE A 155 -12.69 2.64 5.11
N SER A 156 -11.97 2.86 4.01
CA SER A 156 -12.51 2.82 2.66
C SER A 156 -11.86 1.68 1.88
N THR A 157 -12.65 0.73 1.40
CA THR A 157 -12.17 -0.44 0.65
C THR A 157 -12.84 -0.51 -0.73
N ASN A 158 -12.25 -1.30 -1.62
CA ASN A 158 -12.94 -1.84 -2.78
C ASN A 158 -13.77 -3.07 -2.36
N VAL A 159 -14.20 -3.89 -3.32
CA VAL A 159 -15.01 -5.09 -3.05
C VAL A 159 -14.33 -6.15 -2.19
N ASN A 160 -13.02 -6.02 -1.95
CA ASN A 160 -12.29 -6.85 -0.99
C ASN A 160 -12.52 -6.31 0.44
N ASP A 161 -13.74 -6.44 0.92
CA ASP A 161 -14.31 -5.73 2.06
C ASP A 161 -14.33 -6.54 3.38
N THR A 162 -13.36 -7.42 3.58
CA THR A 162 -13.31 -8.30 4.77
C THR A 162 -13.47 -7.52 6.08
N VAL A 163 -12.75 -6.41 6.25
CA VAL A 163 -12.82 -5.61 7.48
C VAL A 163 -14.13 -4.83 7.61
N PRO A 164 -14.66 -4.14 6.60
CA PRO A 164 -15.99 -3.56 6.66
C PRO A 164 -17.09 -4.57 7.06
N ARG A 165 -17.06 -5.79 6.52
CA ARG A 165 -17.97 -6.87 6.91
C ARG A 165 -17.75 -7.29 8.36
N TYR A 166 -16.48 -7.48 8.77
CA TYR A 166 -16.13 -7.83 10.15
C TYR A 166 -16.60 -6.76 11.15
N LEU A 167 -16.42 -5.48 10.87
CA LEU A 167 -16.89 -4.40 11.75
C LEU A 167 -18.40 -4.44 11.96
N ARG A 168 -19.15 -4.82 10.93
CA ARG A 168 -20.62 -4.92 10.97
C ARG A 168 -21.12 -6.20 11.63
N THR A 169 -20.48 -7.34 11.34
CA THR A 169 -20.99 -8.68 11.73
C THR A 169 -20.25 -9.31 12.90
N ARG A 170 -19.04 -8.83 13.20
CA ARG A 170 -18.07 -9.44 14.13
C ARG A 170 -17.65 -10.87 13.74
N VAL A 171 -17.87 -11.26 12.49
CA VAL A 171 -17.42 -12.53 11.92
C VAL A 171 -16.27 -12.26 10.96
N TRP A 172 -15.11 -12.87 11.23
CA TRP A 172 -13.95 -12.79 10.34
C TRP A 172 -14.10 -13.83 9.23
N ASP A 173 -14.44 -13.36 8.03
CA ASP A 173 -14.74 -14.20 6.88
C ASP A 173 -14.10 -13.62 5.61
N PRO A 174 -12.78 -13.83 5.41
CA PRO A 174 -12.09 -13.37 4.21
C PRO A 174 -12.49 -14.24 3.00
N HIS A 175 -12.99 -13.59 1.96
CA HIS A 175 -13.27 -14.21 0.68
C HIS A 175 -12.01 -14.31 -0.20
N GLU A 176 -12.12 -14.96 -1.35
CA GLU A 176 -11.08 -14.92 -2.38
C GLU A 176 -10.89 -13.48 -2.88
N THR A 177 -9.64 -13.09 -3.09
CA THR A 177 -9.32 -11.73 -3.54
C THR A 177 -9.78 -11.51 -4.99
N VAL A 178 -10.56 -10.45 -5.18
CA VAL A 178 -11.09 -10.03 -6.49
C VAL A 178 -10.22 -8.92 -7.06
N PRO A 179 -9.68 -9.05 -8.28
CA PRO A 179 -8.97 -7.97 -8.97
C PRO A 179 -9.89 -6.79 -9.27
N THR A 180 -9.41 -5.56 -8.99
CA THR A 180 -10.17 -4.31 -9.19
C THR A 180 -9.32 -3.22 -9.84
N LEU A 181 -9.95 -2.07 -10.16
CA LEU A 181 -9.25 -0.86 -10.63
C LEU A 181 -8.28 -0.30 -9.58
N SER A 182 -8.57 -0.50 -8.31
CA SER A 182 -7.75 -0.07 -7.17
C SER A 182 -6.89 -1.22 -6.65
N ASN A 183 -6.04 -1.76 -7.51
CA ASN A 183 -5.31 -3.01 -7.30
C ASN A 183 -4.44 -3.07 -6.03
N ALA A 184 -3.96 -1.94 -5.53
CA ALA A 184 -3.21 -1.91 -4.27
C ALA A 184 -4.10 -2.19 -3.03
N MET A 185 -5.42 -2.16 -3.19
CA MET A 185 -6.40 -2.56 -2.19
C MET A 185 -6.98 -3.97 -2.43
N ASP A 186 -6.49 -4.72 -3.41
CA ASP A 186 -6.89 -6.12 -3.65
C ASP A 186 -6.24 -7.03 -2.59
N VAL A 187 -6.74 -6.92 -1.37
CA VAL A 187 -6.24 -7.62 -0.19
C VAL A 187 -7.41 -8.12 0.64
N SER A 188 -7.59 -9.44 0.70
CA SER A 188 -8.64 -10.07 1.50
C SER A 188 -8.22 -10.32 2.96
N ARG A 189 -6.92 -10.43 3.23
CA ARG A 189 -6.35 -10.74 4.55
C ARG A 189 -5.31 -9.68 4.96
N PRO A 190 -5.75 -8.48 5.39
CA PRO A 190 -4.85 -7.37 5.71
C PRO A 190 -3.93 -7.70 6.89
N ASN A 191 -2.61 -7.63 6.68
CA ASN A 191 -1.61 -7.96 7.70
C ASN A 191 -1.60 -6.99 8.89
N ASN A 192 -2.10 -5.77 8.72
CA ASN A 192 -2.10 -4.77 9.79
C ASN A 192 -3.39 -4.76 10.61
N TRP A 193 -4.44 -5.51 10.22
CA TRP A 193 -5.67 -5.55 11.01
C TRP A 193 -5.45 -6.03 12.45
N PRO A 194 -4.68 -7.08 12.73
CA PRO A 194 -4.38 -7.47 14.12
C PRO A 194 -3.70 -6.36 14.94
N ARG A 195 -2.94 -5.45 14.29
CA ARG A 195 -2.36 -4.29 14.99
C ARG A 195 -3.41 -3.25 15.37
N VAL A 196 -4.40 -3.06 14.52
CA VAL A 196 -5.56 -2.20 14.83
C VAL A 196 -6.31 -2.76 16.03
N GLU A 197 -6.64 -4.04 16.03
CA GLU A 197 -7.35 -4.69 17.13
C GLU A 197 -6.56 -4.58 18.45
N GLU A 198 -5.25 -4.87 18.42
CA GLU A 198 -4.42 -4.76 19.62
C GLU A 198 -4.30 -3.31 20.11
N LEU A 199 -4.17 -2.33 19.20
CA LEU A 199 -4.13 -0.91 19.57
C LEU A 199 -5.45 -0.49 20.25
N PHE A 200 -6.60 -0.90 19.73
CA PHE A 200 -7.91 -0.61 20.31
C PHE A 200 -8.04 -1.23 21.71
N LYS A 201 -7.65 -2.48 21.86
CA LYS A 201 -7.62 -3.20 23.14
C LYS A 201 -6.71 -2.49 24.16
N VAL A 202 -5.48 -2.15 23.81
CA VAL A 202 -4.51 -1.47 24.70
C VAL A 202 -5.00 -0.08 25.12
N LYS A 203 -5.66 0.65 24.20
CA LYS A 203 -6.20 1.99 24.47
C LYS A 203 -7.59 1.99 25.10
N GLY A 204 -8.25 0.85 25.19
CA GLY A 204 -9.63 0.74 25.66
C GLY A 204 -10.64 1.42 24.72
N TRP A 205 -10.34 1.48 23.42
CA TRP A 205 -11.22 2.05 22.41
C TRP A 205 -12.21 1.00 21.89
N ASP A 206 -13.38 1.46 21.45
CA ASP A 206 -14.36 0.58 20.82
C ASP A 206 -14.14 0.55 19.30
N LEU A 207 -14.02 -0.66 18.73
CA LEU A 207 -13.97 -0.83 17.27
C LEU A 207 -15.22 -0.27 16.55
N GLY A 208 -16.33 -0.11 17.26
CA GLY A 208 -17.52 0.56 16.77
C GLY A 208 -17.34 2.05 16.47
N ASP A 209 -16.28 2.69 16.98
CA ASP A 209 -15.93 4.07 16.64
C ASP A 209 -15.34 4.22 15.22
N LEU A 210 -14.90 3.12 14.62
CA LEU A 210 -14.45 3.10 13.24
C LEU A 210 -15.67 3.05 12.30
N ALA A 211 -15.73 4.03 11.40
CA ALA A 211 -16.63 3.93 10.25
C ALA A 211 -15.96 3.16 9.12
N SER A 212 -16.74 2.54 8.26
CA SER A 212 -16.21 1.84 7.09
C SER A 212 -17.23 1.79 5.95
N GLY A 213 -16.72 1.77 4.72
CA GLY A 213 -17.53 1.59 3.52
C GLY A 213 -16.71 0.97 2.40
N MET A 214 -17.41 0.45 1.40
CA MET A 214 -16.81 -0.12 0.19
C MET A 214 -17.39 0.55 -1.06
N ARG A 215 -16.63 0.50 -2.15
CA ARG A 215 -17.09 0.90 -3.48
C ARG A 215 -16.73 -0.17 -4.51
N THR A 216 -17.66 -0.41 -5.41
CA THR A 216 -17.44 -1.20 -6.62
C THR A 216 -16.61 -0.41 -7.64
N ASP A 217 -16.11 -1.09 -8.67
CA ASP A 217 -15.41 -0.42 -9.78
C ASP A 217 -16.31 0.60 -10.51
N GLU A 218 -17.61 0.32 -10.65
CA GLU A 218 -18.54 1.24 -11.26
C GLU A 218 -18.72 2.52 -10.42
N GLU A 219 -18.90 2.38 -9.11
CA GLU A 219 -18.98 3.51 -8.18
C GLU A 219 -17.66 4.29 -8.12
N THR A 220 -16.53 3.59 -8.23
CA THR A 220 -15.20 4.22 -8.31
C THR A 220 -15.06 5.06 -9.56
N ARG A 221 -15.46 4.55 -10.73
CA ARG A 221 -15.50 5.30 -12.00
C ARG A 221 -16.38 6.55 -11.89
N ALA A 222 -17.54 6.41 -11.28
CA ALA A 222 -18.45 7.54 -11.06
C ALA A 222 -17.84 8.58 -10.11
N ALA A 223 -17.17 8.15 -9.03
CA ALA A 223 -16.49 9.04 -8.09
C ALA A 223 -15.35 9.82 -8.77
N MET A 224 -14.51 9.17 -9.57
CA MET A 224 -13.43 9.84 -10.32
C MET A 224 -13.97 10.95 -11.23
N ARG A 225 -15.02 10.67 -12.00
CA ARG A 225 -15.67 11.68 -12.87
C ARG A 225 -16.23 12.83 -12.05
N LYS A 226 -16.86 12.53 -10.93
CA LYS A 226 -17.45 13.55 -10.05
C LYS A 226 -16.40 14.45 -9.42
N ILE A 227 -15.29 13.90 -8.91
CA ILE A 227 -14.16 14.68 -8.37
C ILE A 227 -13.64 15.64 -9.44
N LEU A 228 -13.38 15.14 -10.66
CA LEU A 228 -12.90 15.98 -11.76
C LEU A 228 -13.89 17.09 -12.11
N ALA A 229 -15.19 16.79 -12.20
CA ALA A 229 -16.23 17.77 -12.53
C ALA A 229 -16.32 18.87 -11.47
N ASP A 230 -16.32 18.51 -10.19
CA ASP A 230 -16.57 19.42 -9.07
C ASP A 230 -15.33 20.24 -8.70
N THR A 231 -14.12 19.64 -8.79
CA THR A 231 -12.90 20.22 -8.20
C THR A 231 -11.80 20.51 -9.21
N LYS A 232 -11.90 19.96 -10.43
CA LYS A 232 -10.84 19.94 -11.45
C LYS A 232 -9.61 19.11 -11.05
N TYR A 233 -9.68 18.39 -9.96
CA TYR A 233 -8.63 17.48 -9.51
C TYR A 233 -8.75 16.15 -10.21
N VAL A 234 -7.63 15.62 -10.70
CA VAL A 234 -7.55 14.27 -11.28
C VAL A 234 -7.18 13.31 -10.16
N SER A 235 -8.15 12.54 -9.68
CA SER A 235 -7.94 11.49 -8.68
C SER A 235 -7.67 10.15 -9.36
N GLU A 236 -6.95 9.29 -8.67
CA GLU A 236 -6.77 7.89 -9.05
C GLU A 236 -7.78 6.99 -8.29
N PRO A 237 -7.96 5.70 -8.68
CA PRO A 237 -9.04 4.87 -8.13
C PRO A 237 -9.07 4.74 -6.61
N HIS A 238 -7.91 4.65 -5.93
CA HIS A 238 -7.87 4.47 -4.47
C HIS A 238 -8.36 5.72 -3.73
N GLY A 239 -7.86 6.89 -4.12
CA GLY A 239 -8.29 8.17 -3.58
C GLY A 239 -9.77 8.45 -3.88
N ALA A 240 -10.24 8.10 -5.07
CA ALA A 240 -11.64 8.25 -5.44
C ALA A 240 -12.58 7.42 -4.56
N ILE A 241 -12.20 6.19 -4.20
CA ILE A 241 -12.93 5.36 -3.23
C ILE A 241 -12.98 6.06 -1.87
N ALA A 242 -11.82 6.53 -1.38
CA ALA A 242 -11.73 7.21 -0.09
C ALA A 242 -12.59 8.48 -0.05
N TRP A 243 -12.55 9.29 -1.11
CA TRP A 243 -13.40 10.47 -1.25
C TRP A 243 -14.88 10.11 -1.25
N SER A 244 -15.27 9.10 -2.02
CA SER A 244 -16.66 8.70 -2.16
C SER A 244 -17.25 8.15 -0.87
N VAL A 245 -16.51 7.27 -0.17
CA VAL A 245 -16.93 6.72 1.12
C VAL A 245 -16.99 7.81 2.18
N LEU A 246 -16.07 8.79 2.16
CA LEU A 246 -16.08 9.92 3.09
C LEU A 246 -17.43 10.66 3.09
N GLN A 247 -18.04 10.83 1.90
CA GLN A 247 -19.30 11.58 1.76
C GLN A 247 -20.45 10.97 2.59
N ASP A 248 -20.43 9.65 2.82
CA ASP A 248 -21.45 8.96 3.60
C ASP A 248 -21.37 9.29 5.11
N PHE A 249 -20.25 9.85 5.57
CA PHE A 249 -19.95 10.02 6.99
C PHE A 249 -19.71 11.48 7.41
N LEU A 250 -19.77 12.42 6.48
CA LEU A 250 -19.64 13.84 6.81
C LEU A 250 -20.95 14.40 7.36
N GLY A 251 -20.88 14.96 8.56
CA GLY A 251 -21.96 15.74 9.16
C GLY A 251 -21.78 17.24 8.92
N LYS A 252 -22.80 18.02 9.26
CA LYS A 252 -22.74 19.48 9.17
C LYS A 252 -21.62 20.02 10.06
N GLY A 253 -20.69 20.75 9.46
CA GLY A 253 -19.53 21.36 10.13
C GLY A 253 -18.34 20.44 10.29
N ASP A 254 -18.38 19.23 9.73
CA ASP A 254 -17.22 18.34 9.70
C ASP A 254 -16.23 18.79 8.62
N GLN A 255 -14.96 18.66 8.93
CA GLN A 255 -13.86 18.82 7.99
C GLN A 255 -13.40 17.45 7.49
N GLY A 256 -13.78 17.12 6.27
CA GLY A 256 -13.36 15.86 5.64
C GLY A 256 -11.96 15.95 5.07
N ILE A 257 -11.15 14.94 5.32
CA ILE A 257 -9.85 14.72 4.69
C ILE A 257 -9.84 13.28 4.16
N PHE A 258 -9.54 13.12 2.89
CA PHE A 258 -9.25 11.80 2.32
C PHE A 258 -7.81 11.73 1.85
N LEU A 259 -7.23 10.54 1.85
CA LEU A 259 -5.84 10.36 1.44
C LEU A 259 -5.77 9.93 -0.01
N GLU A 260 -4.90 10.62 -0.76
CA GLU A 260 -4.45 10.23 -2.10
C GLU A 260 -3.11 9.50 -1.95
N THR A 261 -3.06 8.23 -2.29
CA THR A 261 -1.92 7.36 -1.98
C THR A 261 -0.99 7.12 -3.16
N ALA A 262 -1.39 7.52 -4.36
CA ALA A 262 -0.60 7.36 -5.57
C ALA A 262 -0.85 8.50 -6.57
N ALA A 263 0.15 8.77 -7.42
CA ALA A 263 -0.04 9.71 -8.52
C ALA A 263 -0.93 9.08 -9.61
N PRO A 264 -1.91 9.81 -10.18
CA PRO A 264 -2.78 9.31 -11.25
C PRO A 264 -2.02 8.76 -12.46
N ALA A 265 -0.85 9.29 -12.77
CA ALA A 265 0.01 8.85 -13.86
C ALA A 265 0.46 7.38 -13.74
N LYS A 266 0.48 6.80 -12.55
CA LYS A 266 0.76 5.36 -12.35
C LYS A 266 -0.36 4.47 -12.85
N PHE A 267 -1.56 5.03 -12.94
CA PHE A 267 -2.79 4.39 -13.42
C PHE A 267 -3.28 5.01 -14.73
N LYS A 268 -2.36 5.59 -15.52
CA LYS A 268 -2.67 6.37 -16.72
C LYS A 268 -3.75 5.74 -17.61
N SER A 269 -3.61 4.47 -17.95
CA SER A 269 -4.58 3.78 -18.85
C SER A 269 -5.99 3.78 -18.26
N VAL A 270 -6.15 3.56 -16.98
CA VAL A 270 -7.44 3.54 -16.27
C VAL A 270 -7.98 4.97 -16.13
N VAL A 271 -7.14 5.90 -15.75
CA VAL A 271 -7.53 7.32 -15.54
C VAL A 271 -7.95 7.95 -16.87
N ASP A 272 -7.17 7.76 -17.93
CA ASP A 272 -7.48 8.31 -19.26
C ASP A 272 -8.78 7.73 -19.83
N GLU A 273 -8.97 6.41 -19.69
CA GLU A 273 -10.21 5.74 -20.11
C GLU A 273 -11.44 6.30 -19.39
N ILE A 274 -11.34 6.46 -18.06
CA ILE A 274 -12.49 6.89 -17.23
C ILE A 274 -12.82 8.35 -17.43
N LEU A 275 -11.79 9.21 -17.52
CA LEU A 275 -11.95 10.67 -17.52
C LEU A 275 -11.95 11.28 -18.93
N GLY A 276 -11.61 10.49 -19.96
CA GLY A 276 -11.47 11.00 -21.33
C GLY A 276 -10.29 11.99 -21.44
N THR A 277 -9.22 11.76 -20.68
CA THR A 277 -8.03 12.61 -20.64
C THR A 277 -6.84 11.91 -21.28
N ASP A 278 -5.75 12.65 -21.45
CA ASP A 278 -4.42 12.10 -21.78
C ASP A 278 -3.44 12.75 -20.80
N ILE A 279 -3.35 12.18 -19.57
CA ILE A 279 -2.48 12.73 -18.55
C ILE A 279 -1.01 12.53 -18.91
N GLU A 280 -0.23 13.58 -18.75
CA GLU A 280 1.20 13.54 -19.02
C GLU A 280 1.93 12.60 -18.06
N LEU A 281 2.82 11.77 -18.60
CA LEU A 281 3.69 10.92 -17.80
C LEU A 281 4.85 11.74 -17.25
N PRO A 282 5.06 11.76 -15.93
CA PRO A 282 6.29 12.31 -15.37
C PRO A 282 7.52 11.63 -15.96
N GLU A 283 8.62 12.37 -16.11
CA GLU A 283 9.87 11.89 -16.71
C GLU A 283 10.35 10.55 -16.12
N ALA A 284 10.20 10.39 -14.81
CA ALA A 284 10.57 9.16 -14.12
C ALA A 284 9.80 7.92 -14.61
N LEU A 285 8.56 8.08 -15.06
CA LEU A 285 7.73 7.02 -15.67
C LEU A 285 8.01 6.92 -17.17
N ALA A 286 8.05 8.04 -17.87
CA ALA A 286 8.23 8.10 -19.32
C ALA A 286 9.58 7.48 -19.74
N SER A 287 10.67 7.78 -19.04
CA SER A 287 12.00 7.24 -19.31
C SER A 287 12.09 5.71 -19.17
N ARG A 288 11.20 5.08 -18.41
CA ARG A 288 11.20 3.63 -18.18
C ARG A 288 10.18 2.86 -19.00
N ALA A 289 9.20 3.54 -19.56
CA ALA A 289 8.07 2.88 -20.25
C ALA A 289 8.51 1.88 -21.33
N ASN A 290 9.59 2.17 -22.05
CA ASN A 290 10.11 1.34 -23.15
C ASN A 290 11.32 0.46 -22.76
N MET A 291 11.74 0.47 -21.49
CA MET A 291 12.88 -0.35 -21.05
C MET A 291 12.47 -1.84 -20.95
N PRO A 292 13.41 -2.79 -21.16
CA PRO A 292 13.12 -4.21 -20.98
C PRO A 292 12.83 -4.55 -19.52
N VAL A 293 11.92 -5.48 -19.29
CA VAL A 293 11.67 -6.07 -17.99
C VAL A 293 12.79 -7.06 -17.66
N LEU A 294 13.41 -6.88 -16.50
CA LEU A 294 14.55 -7.68 -16.00
C LEU A 294 14.10 -8.63 -14.88
N SER A 295 12.91 -9.23 -14.99
CA SER A 295 12.35 -10.10 -13.96
C SER A 295 12.58 -11.56 -14.28
N ASP A 296 12.95 -12.33 -13.26
CA ASP A 296 12.87 -13.78 -13.30
C ASP A 296 11.42 -14.23 -13.00
N GLU A 297 11.04 -15.41 -13.48
CA GLU A 297 9.73 -16.00 -13.21
C GLU A 297 9.86 -17.18 -12.27
N MET A 298 8.91 -17.33 -11.35
CA MET A 298 8.94 -18.38 -10.35
C MET A 298 7.53 -18.82 -9.96
N ASP A 299 7.37 -20.08 -9.58
CA ASP A 299 6.17 -20.54 -8.88
C ASP A 299 6.20 -20.10 -7.41
N PRO A 300 5.04 -20.05 -6.70
CA PRO A 300 5.01 -19.69 -5.29
C PRO A 300 5.58 -20.82 -4.40
N ASP A 301 6.89 -21.06 -4.52
CA ASP A 301 7.63 -22.10 -3.80
C ASP A 301 8.81 -21.48 -3.03
N TRP A 302 8.78 -21.63 -1.69
CA TRP A 302 9.84 -21.08 -0.83
C TRP A 302 11.21 -21.73 -1.08
N LYS A 303 11.28 -23.00 -1.41
CA LYS A 303 12.58 -23.67 -1.65
C LYS A 303 13.25 -23.10 -2.89
N GLU A 304 12.46 -22.81 -3.93
CA GLU A 304 12.95 -22.19 -5.16
C GLU A 304 13.42 -20.75 -4.87
N LEU A 305 12.63 -19.97 -4.15
CA LEU A 305 12.98 -18.59 -3.77
C LEU A 305 14.22 -18.56 -2.86
N ARG A 306 14.32 -19.47 -1.88
CA ARG A 306 15.49 -19.58 -1.00
C ARG A 306 16.77 -19.86 -1.80
N ALA A 307 16.71 -20.82 -2.70
CA ALA A 307 17.85 -21.14 -3.58
C ALA A 307 18.21 -19.95 -4.50
N TYR A 308 17.23 -19.19 -4.96
CA TYR A 308 17.43 -17.98 -5.76
C TYR A 308 18.11 -16.88 -4.95
N LEU A 309 17.68 -16.63 -3.72
CA LEU A 309 18.27 -15.60 -2.85
C LEU A 309 19.72 -15.93 -2.49
N LEU A 310 20.02 -17.20 -2.16
CA LEU A 310 21.36 -17.64 -1.78
C LEU A 310 22.37 -17.66 -2.93
N ARG A 311 21.95 -17.96 -4.16
CA ARG A 311 22.85 -18.01 -5.34
C ARG A 311 23.56 -16.68 -5.66
N ASN A 312 23.04 -15.58 -5.16
CA ASN A 312 23.49 -14.24 -5.54
C ASN A 312 24.25 -13.51 -4.41
N GLU A 313 24.67 -14.24 -3.39
CA GLU A 313 25.53 -13.72 -2.30
C GLU A 313 27.00 -14.17 -2.45
N ALA A 314 27.29 -15.01 -3.42
CA ALA A 314 28.65 -15.49 -3.72
C ALA A 314 29.44 -14.50 -4.57
#